data_5129a71bfe0949340d968aebaba137fb
#
_entry.id   5129a71bfe0949340d968aebaba137fb
#
_cell.length_a   1.000
_cell.length_b   1.000
_cell.length_c   1.000
_cell.angle_alpha   90.00
_cell.angle_beta   90.00
_cell.angle_gamma   90.00
#
_symmetry.space_group_name_H-M   'P 1'
#
loop_
_entity.id
_entity.type
_entity.pdbx_description
1 polymer ?
#
loop_
_entity_poly.entity_id
_entity_poly.type
_entity_poly.pdbx_seq_one_letter_code
_entity_poly.pdbx_strand_id
1 'polypeptide(L)'
;NKILEQFLRDNCVAEDDIMINYTPFGHSDWQTIVSDIKAFGSAGKKTAVVSTINGDANVPFYKELANQGIEATDIPVVAFSVGEEELAGLDTGPLVGHLSAWNYFMSVETDMNDDFVEAWWEFMGTEDEVTNDPMEAHYIGFNMWVKAVEQAGTTDVDTVIDEIIGVTVPNLTGGYATMMPNHHITKPVLIGEIQDDGQYSIVWET
;
A
#
# COMPACT_ATOMS: atom_id res chain seq x y z
N ASN A 1 0.35 12.98 7.73
CA ASN A 1 -0.43 12.86 8.99
C ASN A 1 -1.39 14.03 9.23
N LYS A 2 -1.10 15.28 8.80
CA LYS A 2 -2.01 16.43 9.04
C LYS A 2 -3.43 16.23 8.52
N ILE A 3 -3.60 15.57 7.37
CA ILE A 3 -4.93 15.27 6.81
C ILE A 3 -5.67 14.27 7.71
N LEU A 4 -4.99 13.22 8.17
CA LEU A 4 -5.56 12.22 9.06
C LEU A 4 -5.93 12.82 10.42
N GLU A 5 -5.05 13.65 10.97
CA GLU A 5 -5.31 14.36 12.21
C GLU A 5 -6.53 15.29 12.11
N GLN A 6 -6.62 16.05 11.00
CA GLN A 6 -7.80 16.90 10.76
C GLN A 6 -9.08 16.08 10.59
N PHE A 7 -9.01 14.96 9.88
CA PHE A 7 -10.15 14.05 9.75
C PHE A 7 -10.66 13.54 11.11
N LEU A 8 -9.75 13.15 12.02
CA LEU A 8 -10.13 12.72 13.37
C LEU A 8 -10.81 13.85 14.15
N ARG A 9 -10.27 15.08 14.08
CA ARG A 9 -10.84 16.26 14.73
C ARG A 9 -12.23 16.61 14.18
N ASP A 10 -12.40 16.55 12.85
CA ASP A 10 -13.69 16.81 12.19
C ASP A 10 -14.75 15.75 12.56
N ASN A 11 -14.32 14.55 12.96
CA ASN A 11 -15.16 13.48 13.48
C ASN A 11 -15.26 13.48 15.02
N CYS A 12 -14.94 14.60 15.67
CA CYS A 12 -15.08 14.82 17.12
C CYS A 12 -14.25 13.87 18.00
N VAL A 13 -13.13 13.35 17.50
CA VAL A 13 -12.16 12.63 18.32
C VAL A 13 -11.44 13.63 19.22
N ALA A 14 -11.42 13.37 20.53
CA ALA A 14 -10.78 14.26 21.48
C ALA A 14 -9.25 14.25 21.34
N GLU A 15 -8.60 15.36 21.67
CA GLU A 15 -7.14 15.50 21.56
C GLU A 15 -6.37 14.42 22.33
N ASP A 16 -6.85 14.09 23.54
CA ASP A 16 -6.26 13.04 24.38
C ASP A 16 -6.44 11.62 23.82
N ASP A 17 -7.29 11.47 22.78
CA ASP A 17 -7.53 10.21 22.07
C ASP A 17 -6.75 10.13 20.74
N ILE A 18 -5.84 11.06 20.49
CA ILE A 18 -4.97 11.10 19.30
C ILE A 18 -3.51 11.05 19.75
N MET A 19 -2.81 9.99 19.37
CA MET A 19 -1.37 9.85 19.59
C MET A 19 -0.63 9.93 18.26
N ILE A 20 0.34 10.82 18.15
CA ILE A 20 1.10 11.03 16.93
C ILE A 20 2.59 10.81 17.19
N ASN A 21 3.20 9.92 16.42
CA ASN A 21 4.64 9.66 16.43
C ASN A 21 5.24 9.93 15.05
N TYR A 22 6.45 10.47 15.04
CA TYR A 22 7.26 10.65 13.84
C TYR A 22 8.62 9.98 14.04
N THR A 23 9.04 9.25 13.02
CA THR A 23 10.36 8.59 12.98
C THR A 23 11.10 9.00 11.71
N PRO A 24 12.44 9.04 11.73
CA PRO A 24 13.22 9.23 10.51
C PRO A 24 13.08 8.01 9.59
N PHE A 25 13.37 8.18 8.30
CA PHE A 25 13.49 7.05 7.38
C PHE A 25 14.54 6.05 7.87
N GLY A 26 14.27 4.76 7.71
CA GLY A 26 15.14 3.68 8.14
C GLY A 26 15.16 3.45 9.66
N HIS A 27 14.19 4.01 10.39
CA HIS A 27 14.05 3.74 11.83
C HIS A 27 13.86 2.24 12.10
N SER A 28 14.60 1.69 13.07
CA SER A 28 14.62 0.25 13.34
C SER A 28 14.36 -0.14 14.78
N ASP A 29 14.39 0.80 15.73
CA ASP A 29 14.12 0.56 17.15
C ASP A 29 12.69 0.96 17.51
N TRP A 30 11.76 0.02 17.38
CA TRP A 30 10.32 0.26 17.55
C TRP A 30 9.81 -0.07 18.95
N GLN A 31 10.66 -0.60 19.85
CA GLN A 31 10.25 -1.12 21.16
C GLN A 31 9.44 -0.09 21.97
N THR A 32 9.94 1.14 22.07
CA THR A 32 9.27 2.19 22.86
C THR A 32 7.95 2.59 22.23
N ILE A 33 7.95 2.86 20.90
CA ILE A 33 6.73 3.32 20.20
C ILE A 33 5.63 2.25 20.26
N VAL A 34 5.98 0.98 20.07
CA VAL A 34 5.01 -0.12 20.13
C VAL A 34 4.50 -0.33 21.57
N SER A 35 5.37 -0.16 22.58
CA SER A 35 4.94 -0.16 23.98
C SER A 35 3.97 0.98 24.29
N ASP A 36 4.19 2.17 23.75
CA ASP A 36 3.30 3.32 23.90
C ASP A 36 1.95 3.07 23.20
N ILE A 37 1.96 2.47 21.99
CA ILE A 37 0.74 2.04 21.28
C ILE A 37 -0.07 1.07 22.15
N LYS A 38 0.59 0.06 22.73
CA LYS A 38 -0.03 -0.92 23.60
C LYS A 38 -0.64 -0.29 24.86
N ALA A 39 0.10 0.61 25.50
CA ALA A 39 -0.38 1.34 26.66
C ALA A 39 -1.58 2.23 26.32
N PHE A 40 -1.52 2.93 25.18
CA PHE A 40 -2.62 3.77 24.68
C PHE A 40 -3.90 2.95 24.40
N GLY A 41 -3.75 1.79 23.72
CA GLY A 41 -4.87 0.87 23.46
C GLY A 41 -5.45 0.21 24.71
N SER A 42 -4.68 0.12 25.80
CA SER A 42 -5.12 -0.47 27.07
C SER A 42 -5.99 0.48 27.91
N ALA A 43 -6.23 1.70 27.46
CA ALA A 43 -7.04 2.71 28.19
C ALA A 43 -8.57 2.45 28.18
N GLY A 44 -9.00 1.31 27.64
CA GLY A 44 -10.42 0.88 27.65
C GLY A 44 -11.28 1.46 26.53
N LYS A 45 -10.66 2.08 25.53
CA LYS A 45 -11.31 2.55 24.29
C LYS A 45 -10.87 1.69 23.11
N LYS A 46 -11.72 1.55 22.10
CA LYS A 46 -11.31 0.96 20.82
C LYS A 46 -10.23 1.84 20.20
N THR A 47 -9.13 1.22 19.83
CA THR A 47 -7.94 1.90 19.31
C THR A 47 -7.54 1.27 17.99
N ALA A 48 -7.02 2.07 17.08
CA ALA A 48 -6.41 1.61 15.83
C ALA A 48 -5.13 2.43 15.57
N VAL A 49 -4.21 1.85 14.83
CA VAL A 49 -3.01 2.54 14.34
C VAL A 49 -3.21 2.86 12.87
N VAL A 50 -2.92 4.09 12.46
CA VAL A 50 -2.80 4.47 11.05
C VAL A 50 -1.33 4.71 10.77
N SER A 51 -0.73 3.84 9.95
CA SER A 51 0.71 3.85 9.66
C SER A 51 1.01 4.50 8.31
N THR A 52 1.95 5.45 8.34
CA THR A 52 2.56 6.08 7.15
C THR A 52 4.07 5.79 7.09
N ILE A 53 4.50 4.68 7.68
CA ILE A 53 5.88 4.19 7.61
C ILE A 53 6.14 3.73 6.17
N ASN A 54 7.31 4.07 5.61
CA ASN A 54 7.68 3.68 4.25
C ASN A 54 8.88 2.73 4.24
N GLY A 55 8.84 1.77 3.32
CA GLY A 55 9.93 0.87 3.00
C GLY A 55 10.34 -0.05 4.16
N ASP A 56 11.63 -0.37 4.22
CA ASP A 56 12.22 -1.38 5.11
C ASP A 56 11.93 -1.17 6.60
N ALA A 57 11.59 0.05 7.02
CA ALA A 57 11.23 0.34 8.40
C ALA A 57 9.93 -0.36 8.85
N ASN A 58 9.09 -0.80 7.91
CA ASN A 58 7.89 -1.59 8.21
C ASN A 58 8.24 -2.97 8.77
N VAL A 59 9.29 -3.62 8.27
CA VAL A 59 9.70 -4.96 8.71
C VAL A 59 9.96 -5.02 10.24
N PRO A 60 10.87 -4.21 10.82
CA PRO A 60 11.07 -4.22 12.26
C PRO A 60 9.86 -3.68 13.04
N PHE A 61 9.03 -2.81 12.47
CA PHE A 61 7.79 -2.37 13.12
C PHE A 61 6.81 -3.53 13.31
N TYR A 62 6.50 -4.28 12.27
CA TYR A 62 5.59 -5.43 12.36
C TYR A 62 6.16 -6.57 13.22
N LYS A 63 7.48 -6.81 13.17
CA LYS A 63 8.13 -7.75 14.10
C LYS A 63 7.92 -7.35 15.56
N GLU A 64 8.01 -6.07 15.85
CA GLU A 64 7.83 -5.59 17.22
C GLU A 64 6.37 -5.62 17.67
N LEU A 65 5.40 -5.37 16.76
CA LEU A 65 3.98 -5.60 17.06
C LEU A 65 3.73 -7.05 17.50
N ALA A 66 4.24 -8.00 16.70
CA ALA A 66 4.13 -9.43 17.01
C ALA A 66 4.83 -9.78 18.32
N ASN A 67 6.06 -9.29 18.57
CA ASN A 67 6.82 -9.54 19.80
C ASN A 67 6.08 -9.07 21.06
N GLN A 68 5.35 -7.95 20.97
CA GLN A 68 4.57 -7.40 22.09
C GLN A 68 3.14 -7.95 22.16
N GLY A 69 2.78 -8.86 21.24
CA GLY A 69 1.47 -9.51 21.19
C GLY A 69 0.34 -8.52 20.90
N ILE A 70 0.55 -7.59 19.97
CA ILE A 70 -0.50 -6.69 19.45
C ILE A 70 -1.12 -7.38 18.24
N GLU A 71 -2.35 -7.86 18.41
CA GLU A 71 -3.12 -8.51 17.38
C GLU A 71 -4.14 -7.53 16.75
N ALA A 72 -4.53 -7.79 15.51
CA ALA A 72 -5.49 -6.96 14.79
C ALA A 72 -6.88 -6.92 15.46
N THR A 73 -7.23 -7.95 16.20
CA THR A 73 -8.46 -8.01 16.99
C THR A 73 -8.51 -7.00 18.15
N ASP A 74 -7.34 -6.62 18.65
CA ASP A 74 -7.19 -5.69 19.77
C ASP A 74 -6.89 -4.27 19.30
N ILE A 75 -5.82 -4.11 18.51
CA ILE A 75 -5.38 -2.81 17.97
C ILE A 75 -5.03 -3.00 16.48
N PRO A 76 -6.02 -2.94 15.57
CA PRO A 76 -5.75 -3.06 14.15
C PRO A 76 -4.82 -1.95 13.65
N VAL A 77 -3.92 -2.30 12.75
CA VAL A 77 -3.09 -1.36 11.99
C VAL A 77 -3.69 -1.21 10.60
N VAL A 78 -3.81 0.02 10.10
CA VAL A 78 -4.08 0.33 8.69
C VAL A 78 -2.85 1.04 8.15
N ALA A 79 -2.14 0.40 7.24
CA ALA A 79 -0.94 0.93 6.61
C ALA A 79 -1.23 1.51 5.21
N PHE A 80 -0.47 2.54 4.80
CA PHE A 80 -0.56 3.13 3.46
C PHE A 80 0.66 2.84 2.58
N SER A 81 1.58 2.01 3.03
CA SER A 81 2.81 1.65 2.31
C SER A 81 3.32 0.28 2.76
N VAL A 82 2.43 -0.71 2.81
CA VAL A 82 2.77 -2.10 3.08
C VAL A 82 2.04 -2.98 2.07
N GLY A 83 2.80 -3.76 1.36
CA GLY A 83 2.32 -4.76 0.42
C GLY A 83 3.00 -6.11 0.66
N GLU A 84 2.92 -6.97 -0.32
CA GLU A 84 3.42 -8.34 -0.26
C GLU A 84 4.94 -8.38 -0.05
N GLU A 85 5.68 -7.42 -0.63
CA GLU A 85 7.14 -7.37 -0.51
C GLU A 85 7.62 -7.05 0.91
N GLU A 86 6.94 -6.13 1.61
CA GLU A 86 7.25 -5.81 3.00
C GLU A 86 6.91 -6.98 3.95
N LEU A 87 5.96 -7.83 3.56
CA LEU A 87 5.59 -9.03 4.31
C LEU A 87 6.50 -10.22 3.99
N ALA A 88 7.19 -10.19 2.84
CA ALA A 88 8.09 -11.27 2.44
C ALA A 88 9.19 -11.49 3.49
N GLY A 89 9.31 -12.72 3.98
CA GLY A 89 10.28 -13.08 5.01
C GLY A 89 9.90 -12.70 6.44
N LEU A 90 8.67 -12.22 6.67
CA LEU A 90 8.07 -12.10 8.00
C LEU A 90 7.30 -13.38 8.37
N ASP A 91 7.20 -13.64 9.67
CA ASP A 91 6.16 -14.51 10.20
C ASP A 91 4.85 -13.74 10.19
N THR A 92 3.99 -14.04 9.22
CA THR A 92 2.73 -13.32 8.99
C THR A 92 1.58 -13.81 9.88
N GLY A 93 1.70 -14.99 10.48
CA GLY A 93 0.67 -15.53 11.37
C GLY A 93 0.18 -14.55 12.44
N PRO A 94 1.06 -13.89 13.21
CA PRO A 94 0.67 -12.86 14.19
C PRO A 94 0.10 -11.58 13.58
N LEU A 95 0.26 -11.37 12.27
CA LEU A 95 -0.12 -10.15 11.56
C LEU A 95 -1.47 -10.26 10.84
N VAL A 96 -2.05 -11.45 10.79
CA VAL A 96 -3.34 -11.70 10.15
C VAL A 96 -4.40 -10.74 10.70
N GLY A 97 -5.17 -10.13 9.79
CA GLY A 97 -6.24 -9.19 10.13
C GLY A 97 -5.82 -7.72 10.20
N HIS A 98 -4.51 -7.40 10.20
CA HIS A 98 -4.07 -6.02 9.96
C HIS A 98 -4.34 -5.64 8.50
N LEU A 99 -4.52 -4.35 8.24
CA LEU A 99 -5.01 -3.83 6.97
C LEU A 99 -3.97 -2.97 6.26
N SER A 100 -4.02 -2.99 4.93
CA SER A 100 -3.33 -2.03 4.09
C SER A 100 -4.31 -1.36 3.13
N ALA A 101 -4.13 -0.06 2.90
CA ALA A 101 -4.89 0.71 1.94
C ALA A 101 -3.97 1.11 0.78
N TRP A 102 -4.21 0.53 -0.40
CA TRP A 102 -3.40 0.78 -1.58
C TRP A 102 -4.23 0.71 -2.86
N ASN A 103 -3.59 0.80 -4.05
CA ASN A 103 -4.30 0.76 -5.33
C ASN A 103 -4.18 -0.61 -6.02
N TYR A 104 -3.34 -1.49 -5.52
CA TYR A 104 -3.10 -2.82 -6.06
C TYR A 104 -2.60 -3.77 -4.97
N PHE A 105 -3.00 -5.03 -5.07
CA PHE A 105 -2.43 -6.18 -4.37
C PHE A 105 -2.26 -7.32 -5.38
N MET A 106 -1.25 -8.17 -5.20
CA MET A 106 -0.98 -9.31 -6.09
C MET A 106 -2.17 -10.26 -6.21
N SER A 107 -2.98 -10.35 -5.17
CA SER A 107 -4.17 -11.19 -5.09
C SER A 107 -5.39 -10.67 -5.84
N VAL A 108 -5.28 -9.59 -6.61
CA VAL A 108 -6.37 -9.09 -7.47
C VAL A 108 -6.73 -10.14 -8.52
N GLU A 109 -8.00 -10.54 -8.58
CA GLU A 109 -8.50 -11.58 -9.48
C GLU A 109 -8.97 -10.97 -10.81
N THR A 110 -8.05 -10.74 -11.75
CA THR A 110 -8.34 -10.32 -13.13
C THR A 110 -7.39 -11.01 -14.11
N ASP A 111 -7.86 -11.32 -15.32
CA ASP A 111 -7.01 -11.92 -16.37
C ASP A 111 -5.75 -11.07 -16.65
N MET A 112 -5.89 -9.73 -16.58
CA MET A 112 -4.77 -8.79 -16.78
C MET A 112 -3.72 -8.88 -15.68
N ASN A 113 -4.14 -9.12 -14.44
CA ASN A 113 -3.21 -9.32 -13.34
C ASN A 113 -2.52 -10.68 -13.44
N ASP A 114 -3.26 -11.72 -13.81
CA ASP A 114 -2.68 -13.06 -14.02
C ASP A 114 -1.57 -13.00 -15.07
N ASP A 115 -1.82 -12.36 -16.24
CA ASP A 115 -0.82 -12.15 -17.28
C ASP A 115 0.41 -11.36 -16.78
N PHE A 116 0.20 -10.34 -15.93
CA PHE A 116 1.28 -9.54 -15.37
C PHE A 116 2.14 -10.33 -14.38
N VAL A 117 1.51 -11.10 -13.50
CA VAL A 117 2.19 -11.95 -12.50
C VAL A 117 2.96 -13.06 -13.20
N GLU A 118 2.36 -13.75 -14.21
CA GLU A 118 3.07 -14.77 -15.01
C GLU A 118 4.28 -14.18 -15.72
N ALA A 119 4.15 -13.01 -16.35
CA ALA A 119 5.27 -12.34 -17.01
C ALA A 119 6.39 -11.94 -16.03
N TRP A 120 6.03 -11.54 -14.81
CA TRP A 120 6.98 -11.26 -13.73
C TRP A 120 7.75 -12.51 -13.31
N TRP A 121 7.06 -13.63 -13.08
CA TRP A 121 7.68 -14.90 -12.73
C TRP A 121 8.58 -15.46 -13.84
N GLU A 122 8.14 -15.33 -15.10
CA GLU A 122 8.98 -15.71 -16.24
C GLU A 122 10.28 -14.88 -16.28
N PHE A 123 10.17 -13.57 -16.06
CA PHE A 123 11.33 -12.67 -16.02
C PHE A 123 12.27 -12.99 -14.86
N MET A 124 11.75 -13.25 -13.67
CA MET A 124 12.53 -13.59 -12.47
C MET A 124 13.06 -15.03 -12.49
N GLY A 125 12.45 -15.93 -13.26
CA GLY A 125 12.79 -17.35 -13.33
C GLY A 125 12.34 -18.15 -12.10
N THR A 126 11.41 -17.64 -11.32
CA THR A 126 10.83 -18.28 -10.14
C THR A 126 9.41 -17.74 -9.87
N GLU A 127 8.55 -18.58 -9.33
CA GLU A 127 7.18 -18.22 -8.90
C GLU A 127 7.13 -17.77 -7.41
N ASP A 128 8.30 -17.71 -6.74
CA ASP A 128 8.37 -17.29 -5.33
C ASP A 128 8.37 -15.76 -5.16
N GLU A 129 8.57 -15.01 -6.26
CA GLU A 129 8.63 -13.56 -6.24
C GLU A 129 7.25 -12.92 -6.29
N VAL A 130 7.04 -11.92 -5.46
CA VAL A 130 5.77 -11.19 -5.37
C VAL A 130 5.76 -9.95 -6.25
N THR A 131 4.56 -9.49 -6.59
CA THR A 131 4.32 -8.17 -7.16
C THR A 131 3.67 -7.27 -6.10
N ASN A 132 3.81 -5.95 -6.26
CA ASN A 132 3.25 -4.96 -5.34
C ASN A 132 2.73 -3.71 -6.08
N ASP A 133 2.07 -2.80 -5.35
CA ASP A 133 1.49 -1.57 -5.92
C ASP A 133 2.52 -0.68 -6.65
N PRO A 134 3.73 -0.39 -6.14
CA PRO A 134 4.72 0.39 -6.88
C PRO A 134 5.16 -0.26 -8.20
N MET A 135 5.28 -1.58 -8.26
CA MET A 135 5.64 -2.31 -9.49
C MET A 135 4.53 -2.19 -10.53
N GLU A 136 3.30 -2.43 -10.12
CA GLU A 136 2.12 -2.26 -10.97
C GLU A 136 1.98 -0.83 -11.48
N ALA A 137 2.16 0.17 -10.62
CA ALA A 137 2.11 1.57 -11.01
C ALA A 137 3.17 1.93 -12.06
N HIS A 138 4.39 1.38 -11.94
CA HIS A 138 5.45 1.53 -12.95
C HIS A 138 5.09 0.85 -14.27
N TYR A 139 4.54 -0.35 -14.23
CA TYR A 139 4.11 -1.08 -15.42
C TYR A 139 3.04 -0.29 -16.19
N ILE A 140 2.01 0.18 -15.51
CA ILE A 140 0.94 1.01 -16.11
C ILE A 140 1.51 2.33 -16.64
N GLY A 141 2.32 3.01 -15.84
CA GLY A 141 2.94 4.29 -16.24
C GLY A 141 3.82 4.15 -17.47
N PHE A 142 4.59 3.07 -17.58
CA PHE A 142 5.41 2.78 -18.76
C PHE A 142 4.54 2.52 -20.00
N ASN A 143 3.48 1.74 -19.89
CA ASN A 143 2.56 1.50 -20.99
C ASN A 143 1.85 2.78 -21.46
N MET A 144 1.50 3.69 -20.55
CA MET A 144 0.98 5.01 -20.90
C MET A 144 2.01 5.85 -21.67
N TRP A 145 3.27 5.82 -21.22
CA TRP A 145 4.35 6.52 -21.88
C TRP A 145 4.59 5.98 -23.31
N VAL A 146 4.65 4.66 -23.49
CA VAL A 146 4.79 4.03 -24.80
C VAL A 146 3.68 4.52 -25.74
N LYS A 147 2.44 4.48 -25.28
CA LYS A 147 1.27 4.92 -26.07
C LYS A 147 1.34 6.40 -26.41
N ALA A 148 1.78 7.25 -25.48
CA ALA A 148 1.96 8.68 -25.73
C ALA A 148 3.06 8.94 -26.76
N VAL A 149 4.19 8.23 -26.70
CA VAL A 149 5.28 8.32 -27.70
C VAL A 149 4.81 7.88 -29.08
N GLU A 150 4.02 6.80 -29.17
CA GLU A 150 3.43 6.35 -30.44
C GLU A 150 2.49 7.39 -31.05
N GLN A 151 1.65 8.04 -30.22
CA GLN A 151 0.74 9.11 -30.65
C GLN A 151 1.49 10.38 -31.06
N ALA A 152 2.50 10.78 -30.29
CA ALA A 152 3.35 11.94 -30.57
C ALA A 152 4.26 11.75 -31.78
N GLY A 153 4.61 10.51 -32.11
CA GLY A 153 5.61 10.16 -33.15
C GLY A 153 7.04 10.62 -32.80
N THR A 154 7.32 10.91 -31.54
CA THR A 154 8.61 11.42 -31.04
C THR A 154 8.81 11.05 -29.57
N THR A 155 10.06 11.04 -29.12
CA THR A 155 10.44 10.92 -27.70
C THR A 155 10.81 12.27 -27.06
N ASP A 156 10.49 13.39 -27.74
CA ASP A 156 10.69 14.72 -27.17
C ASP A 156 9.85 14.86 -25.89
N VAL A 157 10.51 15.28 -24.79
CA VAL A 157 9.92 15.24 -23.46
C VAL A 157 8.69 16.11 -23.35
N ASP A 158 8.76 17.36 -23.84
CA ASP A 158 7.66 18.30 -23.70
C ASP A 158 6.45 17.85 -24.52
N THR A 159 6.70 17.34 -25.74
CA THR A 159 5.63 16.80 -26.60
C THR A 159 4.96 15.57 -25.96
N VAL A 160 5.74 14.65 -25.39
CA VAL A 160 5.18 13.44 -24.76
C VAL A 160 4.40 13.79 -23.48
N ILE A 161 4.86 14.77 -22.70
CA ILE A 161 4.15 15.24 -21.50
C ILE A 161 2.76 15.80 -21.87
N ASP A 162 2.65 16.53 -22.97
CA ASP A 162 1.37 17.04 -23.43
C ASP A 162 0.47 15.93 -23.99
N GLU A 163 1.01 15.02 -24.80
CA GLU A 163 0.27 13.93 -25.43
C GLU A 163 -0.19 12.82 -24.48
N ILE A 164 0.48 12.65 -23.31
CA ILE A 164 0.10 11.61 -22.35
C ILE A 164 -1.24 11.94 -21.64
N ILE A 165 -1.64 13.20 -21.62
CA ILE A 165 -2.90 13.60 -20.97
C ILE A 165 -4.09 12.97 -21.71
N GLY A 166 -4.92 12.25 -20.98
CA GLY A 166 -6.07 11.52 -21.54
C GLY A 166 -5.72 10.14 -22.11
N VAL A 167 -4.45 9.74 -22.13
CA VAL A 167 -4.07 8.37 -22.48
C VAL A 167 -4.70 7.39 -21.49
N THR A 168 -5.28 6.32 -22.03
CA THR A 168 -5.89 5.23 -21.26
C THR A 168 -5.20 3.92 -21.59
N VAL A 169 -4.94 3.10 -20.56
CA VAL A 169 -4.44 1.74 -20.68
C VAL A 169 -5.27 0.81 -19.80
N PRO A 170 -5.31 -0.50 -20.09
CA PRO A 170 -5.92 -1.46 -19.17
C PRO A 170 -5.32 -1.34 -17.77
N ASN A 171 -6.17 -1.45 -16.75
CA ASN A 171 -5.75 -1.45 -15.35
C ASN A 171 -5.71 -2.89 -14.82
N LEU A 172 -4.68 -3.26 -14.09
CA LEU A 172 -4.56 -4.64 -13.57
C LEU A 172 -5.65 -4.96 -12.55
N THR A 173 -6.22 -3.96 -11.89
CA THR A 173 -7.37 -4.10 -10.98
C THR A 173 -8.73 -4.08 -11.69
N GLY A 174 -8.74 -4.16 -13.02
CA GLY A 174 -9.93 -4.11 -13.87
C GLY A 174 -10.21 -2.72 -14.43
N GLY A 175 -10.92 -2.69 -15.57
CA GLY A 175 -11.24 -1.46 -16.27
C GLY A 175 -10.02 -0.77 -16.89
N TYR A 176 -9.99 0.56 -16.84
CA TYR A 176 -8.95 1.37 -17.47
C TYR A 176 -8.41 2.43 -16.51
N ALA A 177 -7.09 2.61 -16.52
CA ALA A 177 -6.41 3.76 -15.94
C ALA A 177 -6.31 4.88 -16.99
N THR A 178 -6.57 6.12 -16.58
CA THR A 178 -6.51 7.30 -17.45
C THR A 178 -5.57 8.34 -16.86
N MET A 179 -4.67 8.89 -17.69
CA MET A 179 -3.81 9.99 -17.29
C MET A 179 -4.62 11.30 -17.23
N MET A 180 -4.68 11.90 -16.07
CA MET A 180 -5.39 13.13 -15.81
C MET A 180 -4.54 14.38 -16.11
N PRO A 181 -5.16 15.58 -16.32
CA PRO A 181 -4.40 16.81 -16.59
C PRO A 181 -3.38 17.22 -15.53
N ASN A 182 -3.50 16.70 -14.31
CA ASN A 182 -2.54 16.91 -13.23
C ASN A 182 -1.44 15.83 -13.16
N HIS A 183 -1.34 14.99 -14.19
CA HIS A 183 -0.41 13.85 -14.32
C HIS A 183 -0.56 12.77 -13.24
N HIS A 184 -1.73 12.67 -12.63
CA HIS A 184 -2.12 11.51 -11.85
C HIS A 184 -2.98 10.57 -12.71
N ILE A 185 -2.95 9.28 -12.41
CA ILE A 185 -3.80 8.30 -13.08
C ILE A 185 -5.03 7.97 -12.22
N THR A 186 -6.13 7.64 -12.89
CA THR A 186 -7.31 7.10 -12.20
C THR A 186 -7.05 5.66 -11.80
N LYS A 187 -7.27 5.35 -10.53
CA LYS A 187 -7.15 3.99 -9.98
C LYS A 187 -8.18 3.78 -8.88
N PRO A 188 -8.65 2.54 -8.66
CA PRO A 188 -9.40 2.23 -7.45
C PRO A 188 -8.52 2.35 -6.22
N VAL A 189 -9.14 2.49 -5.06
CA VAL A 189 -8.51 2.26 -3.77
C VAL A 189 -9.02 0.93 -3.25
N LEU A 190 -8.11 0.10 -2.78
CA LEU A 190 -8.37 -1.19 -2.20
C LEU A 190 -7.98 -1.18 -0.71
N ILE A 191 -8.73 -1.90 0.10
CA ILE A 191 -8.31 -2.28 1.45
C ILE A 191 -8.06 -3.78 1.45
N GLY A 192 -6.83 -4.16 1.68
CA GLY A 192 -6.40 -5.55 1.81
C GLY A 192 -6.19 -5.92 3.28
N GLU A 193 -6.59 -7.12 3.65
CA GLU A 193 -6.35 -7.73 4.96
C GLU A 193 -5.22 -8.75 4.83
N ILE A 194 -4.20 -8.65 5.68
CA ILE A 194 -3.05 -9.56 5.70
C ILE A 194 -3.52 -10.97 6.03
N GLN A 195 -3.08 -11.94 5.22
CA GLN A 195 -3.30 -13.37 5.40
C GLN A 195 -2.03 -14.08 5.90
N ASP A 196 -2.17 -15.31 6.33
CA ASP A 196 -1.07 -16.11 6.91
C ASP A 196 0.00 -16.52 5.88
N ASP A 197 -0.34 -16.53 4.61
CA ASP A 197 0.57 -16.81 3.49
C ASP A 197 1.34 -15.58 2.99
N GLY A 198 1.14 -14.41 3.61
CA GLY A 198 1.77 -13.15 3.21
C GLY A 198 1.09 -12.44 2.05
N GLN A 199 -0.05 -12.95 1.59
CA GLN A 199 -0.91 -12.31 0.61
C GLN A 199 -1.97 -11.44 1.30
N TYR A 200 -2.79 -10.78 0.49
CA TYR A 200 -3.90 -9.96 0.95
C TYR A 200 -5.25 -10.50 0.48
N SER A 201 -6.24 -10.51 1.37
CA SER A 201 -7.64 -10.62 0.99
C SER A 201 -8.23 -9.23 0.83
N ILE A 202 -8.77 -8.90 -0.34
CA ILE A 202 -9.39 -7.60 -0.59
C ILE A 202 -10.74 -7.56 0.12
N VAL A 203 -10.86 -6.72 1.15
CA VAL A 203 -12.06 -6.62 2.00
C VAL A 203 -12.91 -5.40 1.66
N TRP A 204 -12.39 -4.46 0.88
CA TRP A 204 -13.13 -3.29 0.42
C TRP A 204 -12.46 -2.67 -0.81
N GLU A 205 -13.27 -2.09 -1.70
CA GLU A 205 -12.84 -1.33 -2.89
C GLU A 205 -13.76 -0.13 -3.16
N THR A 206 -13.24 0.89 -3.90
CA THR A 206 -14.03 2.07 -4.31
C THR A 206 -14.97 1.77 -5.46
#